data_aab539072b1c46cb93e52f090cfc1ca4
#
_entry.id   aab539072b1c46cb93e52f090cfc1ca4
#
_cell.length_a   1.000
_cell.length_b   1.000
_cell.length_c   1.000
_cell.angle_alpha   90.00
_cell.angle_beta   90.00
_cell.angle_gamma   90.00
#
_symmetry.space_group_name_H-M   'P 1'
#
loop_
_entity.id
_entity.type
_entity.pdbx_description
1 polymer ?
#
loop_
_entity_poly.entity_id
_entity_poly.type
_entity_poly.pdbx_seq_one_letter_code
_entity_poly.pdbx_strand_id
1 'polypeptide(L)'
;MSVFSKEYCEKMRVRIDCGNMLAEAVGKHGITAEEISEMLPRAEGAFAGVEKKRGEMRWRLLPETQLEILPAVEEAAEFVRSKADTFVILGIGGSALGPIAVHRALNHLYHNDLPSEKRKSPRLFVEDNVDPERKAALLDVIDTDRTVFNVITKSGSTSETMAQLLIITRMLIDRYGEEGLRDHLIATTDKQKGNLIGIAKKYNLRTFIIPDGVGGRFSELCPVGLVAAAVGGADVRALLAGAGYMDELCSNADVKKNPGLMLALLEIIAAEKHGANIGVLMPYADSLKFMADWYAQLWAESLGKKLVKDGKVLRFGQTPVKSLGVTDQHSQVQLYTDGPFDKTITFISVGKYRSDVAVPHVFDDIPGIAFLSGHSLGELISAEFRATEHAVTVSGHMNKNIIMPEVNEFTLGQLIMLFEMQTAFAGELLGIDAFDQPGVEEGKNATYALLGKPGYEAKLDELKNAEEAKKKLIV
;
A
#
# COMPACT_ATOMS: atom_id res chain seq x y z
N MET A 1 25.52 -3.84 -1.10
CA MET A 1 26.09 -3.47 0.22
C MET A 1 25.24 -2.36 0.81
N SER A 2 24.89 -2.43 2.09
CA SER A 2 24.08 -1.41 2.76
C SER A 2 24.77 -0.04 2.69
N VAL A 3 24.02 0.97 2.24
CA VAL A 3 24.45 2.39 2.25
C VAL A 3 24.64 2.88 3.70
N PHE A 4 24.04 2.18 4.67
CA PHE A 4 24.01 2.54 6.07
C PHE A 4 24.88 1.61 6.92
N SER A 5 25.41 2.13 8.04
CA SER A 5 26.13 1.33 9.02
C SER A 5 25.21 0.29 9.70
N LYS A 6 25.79 -0.81 10.19
CA LYS A 6 25.03 -1.81 10.96
C LYS A 6 24.35 -1.20 12.19
N GLU A 7 25.00 -0.26 12.85
CA GLU A 7 24.46 0.45 14.01
C GLU A 7 23.20 1.27 13.62
N TYR A 8 23.24 1.97 12.49
CA TYR A 8 22.07 2.69 11.98
C TYR A 8 20.92 1.74 11.63
N CYS A 9 21.21 0.65 10.90
CA CYS A 9 20.21 -0.34 10.54
C CYS A 9 19.51 -0.93 11.78
N GLU A 10 20.29 -1.30 12.83
CA GLU A 10 19.71 -1.84 14.06
C GLU A 10 18.92 -0.79 14.85
N LYS A 11 19.38 0.46 14.91
CA LYS A 11 18.67 1.58 15.54
C LYS A 11 17.35 1.87 14.83
N MET A 12 17.32 1.82 13.49
CA MET A 12 16.15 2.09 12.64
C MET A 12 15.38 0.82 12.27
N ARG A 13 15.65 -0.29 12.93
CA ARG A 13 14.96 -1.55 12.68
C ARG A 13 13.49 -1.44 13.07
N VAL A 14 12.59 -1.74 12.13
CA VAL A 14 11.18 -1.97 12.41
C VAL A 14 11.05 -3.30 13.16
N ARG A 15 10.39 -3.26 14.32
CA ARG A 15 10.21 -4.42 15.21
C ARG A 15 8.74 -4.77 15.32
N ILE A 16 8.48 -6.00 15.75
CA ILE A 16 7.12 -6.50 15.91
C ILE A 16 6.98 -7.04 17.33
N ASP A 17 5.94 -6.60 18.01
CA ASP A 17 5.46 -7.20 19.25
C ASP A 17 4.16 -7.95 18.98
N CYS A 18 4.20 -9.27 19.14
CA CYS A 18 3.07 -10.17 18.96
C CYS A 18 2.55 -10.75 20.28
N GLY A 19 3.01 -10.27 21.43
CA GLY A 19 2.66 -10.81 22.73
C GLY A 19 1.14 -10.85 22.98
N ASN A 20 0.44 -9.84 22.49
CA ASN A 20 -1.01 -9.73 22.62
C ASN A 20 -1.82 -10.59 21.61
N MET A 21 -1.17 -11.40 20.80
CA MET A 21 -1.83 -12.44 20.02
C MET A 21 -2.00 -13.74 20.80
N LEU A 22 -1.29 -13.89 21.93
CA LEU A 22 -1.16 -15.13 22.67
C LEU A 22 -2.23 -15.27 23.76
N ALA A 23 -2.59 -16.51 24.07
CA ALA A 23 -3.56 -16.85 25.12
C ALA A 23 -3.17 -16.33 26.51
N GLU A 24 -1.87 -16.19 26.78
CA GLU A 24 -1.35 -15.62 28.03
C GLU A 24 -1.75 -14.16 28.22
N ALA A 25 -1.96 -13.41 27.12
CA ALA A 25 -2.34 -12.00 27.16
C ALA A 25 -3.86 -11.78 27.07
N VAL A 26 -4.55 -12.50 26.15
CA VAL A 26 -5.96 -12.26 25.79
C VAL A 26 -6.89 -13.41 26.20
N GLY A 27 -6.39 -14.37 26.97
CA GLY A 27 -7.17 -15.50 27.48
C GLY A 27 -7.56 -16.48 26.38
N LYS A 28 -8.73 -17.10 26.53
CA LYS A 28 -9.22 -18.21 25.66
C LYS A 28 -9.37 -17.86 24.18
N HIS A 29 -9.33 -16.61 23.81
CA HIS A 29 -9.44 -16.14 22.43
C HIS A 29 -8.10 -15.94 21.75
N GLY A 30 -6.98 -16.06 22.50
CA GLY A 30 -5.62 -15.97 21.99
C GLY A 30 -5.08 -17.29 21.50
N ILE A 31 -4.00 -17.20 20.75
CA ILE A 31 -3.28 -18.34 20.19
C ILE A 31 -2.44 -19.01 21.28
N THR A 32 -2.53 -20.33 21.37
CA THR A 32 -1.76 -21.11 22.36
C THR A 32 -0.38 -21.50 21.82
N ALA A 33 0.54 -21.85 22.72
CA ALA A 33 1.87 -22.36 22.35
C ALA A 33 1.78 -23.70 21.57
N GLU A 34 0.79 -24.52 21.90
CA GLU A 34 0.49 -25.79 21.23
C GLU A 34 0.07 -25.53 19.78
N GLU A 35 -0.82 -24.58 19.53
CA GLU A 35 -1.28 -24.21 18.18
C GLU A 35 -0.14 -23.69 17.31
N ILE A 36 0.75 -22.88 17.88
CA ILE A 36 1.97 -22.45 17.18
C ILE A 36 2.84 -23.66 16.86
N SER A 37 3.06 -24.55 17.84
CA SER A 37 3.90 -25.76 17.68
C SER A 37 3.35 -26.70 16.58
N GLU A 38 2.05 -26.90 16.52
CA GLU A 38 1.38 -27.70 15.48
C GLU A 38 1.58 -27.09 14.08
N MET A 39 1.70 -25.78 13.98
CA MET A 39 1.82 -25.08 12.71
C MET A 39 3.27 -24.87 12.25
N LEU A 40 4.29 -25.15 13.12
CA LEU A 40 5.69 -24.99 12.75
C LEU A 40 6.11 -25.76 11.48
N PRO A 41 5.73 -27.04 11.28
CA PRO A 41 6.08 -27.74 10.04
C PRO A 41 5.51 -27.09 8.79
N ARG A 42 4.29 -26.51 8.89
CA ARG A 42 3.66 -25.77 7.79
C ARG A 42 4.39 -24.44 7.54
N ALA A 43 4.84 -23.75 8.59
CA ALA A 43 5.64 -22.53 8.49
C ALA A 43 7.03 -22.79 7.86
N GLU A 44 7.70 -23.89 8.23
CA GLU A 44 8.95 -24.32 7.61
C GLU A 44 8.77 -24.63 6.13
N GLY A 45 7.66 -25.30 5.78
CA GLY A 45 7.28 -25.55 4.39
C GLY A 45 7.02 -24.26 3.61
N ALA A 46 6.33 -23.29 4.21
CA ALA A 46 6.06 -21.99 3.61
C ALA A 46 7.35 -21.19 3.40
N PHE A 47 8.27 -21.18 4.38
CA PHE A 47 9.59 -20.59 4.23
C PHE A 47 10.36 -21.21 3.07
N ALA A 48 10.46 -22.53 3.03
CA ALA A 48 11.13 -23.25 1.93
C ALA A 48 10.50 -22.97 0.55
N GLY A 49 9.16 -22.86 0.48
CA GLY A 49 8.41 -22.50 -0.72
C GLY A 49 8.75 -21.10 -1.23
N VAL A 50 8.76 -20.10 -0.34
CA VAL A 50 9.14 -18.73 -0.67
C VAL A 50 10.59 -18.63 -1.11
N GLU A 51 11.52 -19.27 -0.40
CA GLU A 51 12.95 -19.27 -0.79
C GLU A 51 13.18 -19.99 -2.13
N LYS A 52 12.53 -21.09 -2.38
CA LYS A 52 12.60 -21.80 -3.68
C LYS A 52 12.14 -20.92 -4.84
N LYS A 53 11.11 -20.10 -4.63
CA LYS A 53 10.54 -19.18 -5.63
C LYS A 53 11.21 -17.80 -5.67
N ARG A 54 12.26 -17.56 -4.86
CA ARG A 54 12.91 -16.23 -4.73
C ARG A 54 13.25 -15.60 -6.09
N GLY A 55 13.79 -16.39 -7.02
CA GLY A 55 14.16 -15.89 -8.36
C GLY A 55 12.96 -15.57 -9.25
N GLU A 56 11.80 -16.15 -8.98
CA GLU A 56 10.53 -15.90 -9.69
C GLU A 56 9.79 -14.70 -9.09
N MET A 57 9.93 -14.47 -7.79
CA MET A 57 9.38 -13.31 -7.06
C MET A 57 10.18 -12.05 -7.39
N ARG A 58 10.03 -11.52 -8.61
CA ARG A 58 10.84 -10.40 -9.13
C ARG A 58 10.71 -9.13 -8.28
N TRP A 59 9.59 -8.92 -7.61
CA TRP A 59 9.36 -7.83 -6.67
C TRP A 59 10.33 -7.88 -5.47
N ARG A 60 10.68 -9.08 -5.00
CA ARG A 60 11.60 -9.30 -3.88
C ARG A 60 13.05 -8.91 -4.24
N LEU A 61 13.39 -8.90 -5.53
CA LEU A 61 14.72 -8.53 -6.03
C LEU A 61 14.84 -7.02 -6.34
N LEU A 62 13.75 -6.26 -6.24
CA LEU A 62 13.75 -4.82 -6.57
C LEU A 62 14.76 -4.00 -5.76
N PRO A 63 14.98 -4.25 -4.45
CA PRO A 63 15.97 -3.50 -3.68
C PRO A 63 17.39 -3.51 -4.29
N GLU A 64 17.75 -4.57 -4.98
CA GLU A 64 19.05 -4.70 -5.65
C GLU A 64 18.98 -4.28 -7.12
N THR A 65 17.99 -4.80 -7.86
CA THR A 65 17.91 -4.63 -9.31
C THR A 65 17.55 -3.21 -9.73
N GLN A 66 16.87 -2.45 -8.87
CA GLN A 66 16.50 -1.07 -9.20
C GLN A 66 17.60 -0.04 -8.91
N LEU A 67 18.71 -0.42 -8.29
CA LEU A 67 19.83 0.50 -8.07
C LEU A 67 20.42 1.02 -9.37
N GLU A 68 20.41 0.22 -10.44
CA GLU A 68 20.94 0.60 -11.76
C GLU A 68 20.12 1.70 -12.47
N ILE A 69 18.83 1.78 -12.20
CA ILE A 69 17.94 2.78 -12.83
C ILE A 69 17.85 4.09 -12.04
N LEU A 70 18.36 4.15 -10.80
CA LEU A 70 18.24 5.34 -9.96
C LEU A 70 18.78 6.62 -10.62
N PRO A 71 19.91 6.61 -11.35
CA PRO A 71 20.36 7.82 -12.06
C PRO A 71 19.31 8.36 -13.03
N ALA A 72 18.61 7.49 -13.76
CA ALA A 72 17.56 7.93 -14.70
C ALA A 72 16.30 8.41 -13.95
N VAL A 73 15.99 7.81 -12.80
CA VAL A 73 14.87 8.25 -11.92
C VAL A 73 15.19 9.63 -11.34
N GLU A 74 16.40 9.84 -10.85
CA GLU A 74 16.88 11.12 -10.29
C GLU A 74 16.89 12.23 -11.35
N GLU A 75 17.37 11.92 -12.58
CA GLU A 75 17.32 12.84 -13.74
C GLU A 75 15.88 13.23 -14.10
N ALA A 76 14.96 12.26 -14.12
CA ALA A 76 13.55 12.55 -14.38
C ALA A 76 12.92 13.40 -13.29
N ALA A 77 13.25 13.13 -12.03
CA ALA A 77 12.79 13.93 -10.91
C ALA A 77 13.29 15.38 -10.97
N GLU A 78 14.57 15.59 -11.36
CA GLU A 78 15.12 16.91 -11.57
C GLU A 78 14.45 17.63 -12.75
N PHE A 79 14.25 16.95 -13.88
CA PHE A 79 13.48 17.47 -15.00
C PHE A 79 12.10 17.94 -14.57
N VAL A 80 11.33 17.11 -13.84
CA VAL A 80 9.99 17.48 -13.37
C VAL A 80 10.06 18.68 -12.44
N ARG A 81 10.94 18.68 -11.44
CA ARG A 81 11.07 19.77 -10.47
C ARG A 81 11.50 21.10 -11.09
N SER A 82 12.31 21.06 -12.16
CA SER A 82 12.75 22.27 -12.86
C SER A 82 11.67 22.90 -13.74
N LYS A 83 10.72 22.08 -14.23
CA LYS A 83 9.71 22.47 -15.20
C LYS A 83 8.33 22.68 -14.60
N ALA A 84 7.95 21.89 -13.59
CA ALA A 84 6.57 21.77 -13.15
C ALA A 84 6.35 22.16 -11.68
N ASP A 85 5.22 22.81 -11.41
CA ASP A 85 4.69 23.02 -10.06
C ASP A 85 3.76 21.87 -9.64
N THR A 86 3.31 21.10 -10.60
CA THR A 86 2.37 20.00 -10.39
C THR A 86 2.83 18.74 -11.13
N PHE A 87 2.83 17.64 -10.43
CA PHE A 87 3.06 16.30 -10.96
C PHE A 87 1.80 15.47 -10.76
N VAL A 88 1.25 14.93 -11.84
CA VAL A 88 0.00 14.16 -11.81
C VAL A 88 0.27 12.72 -12.22
N ILE A 89 -0.11 11.77 -11.41
CA ILE A 89 -0.08 10.35 -11.73
C ILE A 89 -1.45 9.94 -12.29
N LEU A 90 -1.47 9.34 -13.46
CA LEU A 90 -2.64 8.68 -14.05
C LEU A 90 -2.46 7.18 -13.88
N GLY A 91 -3.07 6.60 -12.85
CA GLY A 91 -2.90 5.19 -12.49
C GLY A 91 -3.99 4.74 -11.55
N ILE A 92 -4.25 3.43 -11.45
CA ILE A 92 -5.28 2.86 -10.57
C ILE A 92 -4.74 1.62 -9.85
N GLY A 93 -5.29 1.30 -8.67
CA GLY A 93 -4.87 0.17 -7.86
C GLY A 93 -3.37 0.23 -7.52
N GLY A 94 -2.61 -0.80 -7.86
CA GLY A 94 -1.17 -0.85 -7.58
C GLY A 94 -0.34 0.25 -8.26
N SER A 95 -0.88 0.90 -9.30
CA SER A 95 -0.21 2.05 -9.94
C SER A 95 -0.49 3.39 -9.24
N ALA A 96 -1.30 3.39 -8.19
CA ALA A 96 -1.71 4.59 -7.45
C ALA A 96 -1.47 4.49 -5.95
N LEU A 97 -1.89 3.37 -5.31
CA LEU A 97 -1.95 3.27 -3.85
C LEU A 97 -0.57 3.33 -3.21
N GLY A 98 0.45 2.68 -3.79
CA GLY A 98 1.83 2.77 -3.31
C GLY A 98 2.37 4.21 -3.39
N PRO A 99 2.36 4.86 -4.57
CA PRO A 99 2.75 6.27 -4.71
C PRO A 99 2.04 7.23 -3.75
N ILE A 100 0.72 7.05 -3.52
CA ILE A 100 -0.03 7.84 -2.52
C ILE A 100 0.55 7.59 -1.12
N ALA A 101 0.71 6.32 -0.74
CA ALA A 101 1.16 5.93 0.59
C ALA A 101 2.56 6.48 0.91
N VAL A 102 3.51 6.30 -0.02
CA VAL A 102 4.89 6.77 0.15
C VAL A 102 4.95 8.31 0.19
N HIS A 103 4.24 8.99 -0.72
CA HIS A 103 4.20 10.45 -0.72
C HIS A 103 3.64 11.00 0.59
N ARG A 104 2.51 10.46 1.07
CA ARG A 104 1.89 10.90 2.32
C ARG A 104 2.74 10.58 3.55
N ALA A 105 3.45 9.45 3.52
CA ALA A 105 4.34 9.07 4.61
C ALA A 105 5.55 10.00 4.74
N LEU A 106 6.16 10.41 3.64
CA LEU A 106 7.45 11.10 3.64
C LEU A 106 7.34 12.62 3.52
N ASN A 107 6.26 13.13 2.93
CA ASN A 107 6.10 14.56 2.71
C ASN A 107 5.26 15.25 3.82
N HIS A 108 5.15 16.56 3.74
CA HIS A 108 4.30 17.34 4.62
C HIS A 108 2.83 16.97 4.43
N LEU A 109 2.05 16.82 5.51
CA LEU A 109 0.65 16.36 5.42
C LEU A 109 -0.25 17.27 4.57
N TYR A 110 0.05 18.56 4.54
CA TYR A 110 -0.59 19.57 3.67
C TYR A 110 0.33 19.98 2.52
N HIS A 111 1.04 19.01 1.91
CA HIS A 111 2.06 19.28 0.90
C HIS A 111 1.56 20.17 -0.24
N ASN A 112 0.40 19.84 -0.82
CA ASN A 112 -0.17 20.55 -1.96
C ASN A 112 -0.64 21.98 -1.63
N ASP A 113 -0.89 22.27 -0.35
CA ASP A 113 -1.38 23.57 0.13
C ASP A 113 -0.22 24.50 0.53
N LEU A 114 0.99 23.98 0.63
CA LEU A 114 2.17 24.79 0.92
C LEU A 114 2.56 25.67 -0.28
N PRO A 115 3.06 26.89 -0.03
CA PRO A 115 3.73 27.68 -1.04
C PRO A 115 4.93 26.92 -1.64
N SER A 116 5.25 27.16 -2.92
CA SER A 116 6.28 26.43 -3.65
C SER A 116 7.66 26.49 -2.98
N GLU A 117 8.04 27.63 -2.43
CA GLU A 117 9.30 27.86 -1.72
C GLU A 117 9.45 27.03 -0.42
N LYS A 118 8.33 26.67 0.22
CA LYS A 118 8.31 25.78 1.39
C LYS A 118 8.22 24.31 0.99
N ARG A 119 7.53 24.02 -0.09
CA ARG A 119 7.26 22.68 -0.57
C ARG A 119 8.52 21.99 -1.13
N LYS A 120 9.36 22.73 -1.86
CA LYS A 120 10.61 22.26 -2.50
C LYS A 120 10.45 21.18 -3.57
N SER A 121 9.24 20.73 -3.84
CA SER A 121 8.89 19.76 -4.87
C SER A 121 7.50 20.06 -5.43
N PRO A 122 7.12 19.58 -6.62
CA PRO A 122 5.80 19.81 -7.19
C PRO A 122 4.67 19.33 -6.30
N ARG A 123 3.48 19.93 -6.43
CA ARG A 123 2.25 19.35 -5.90
C ARG A 123 2.05 17.97 -6.53
N LEU A 124 1.66 16.98 -5.74
CA LEU A 124 1.34 15.65 -6.25
C LEU A 124 -0.16 15.42 -6.24
N PHE A 125 -0.72 15.08 -7.41
CA PHE A 125 -2.07 14.54 -7.53
C PHE A 125 -2.02 13.14 -8.11
N VAL A 126 -2.87 12.25 -7.64
CA VAL A 126 -2.99 10.90 -8.16
C VAL A 126 -4.45 10.68 -8.58
N GLU A 127 -4.64 10.48 -9.87
CA GLU A 127 -5.93 10.21 -10.48
C GLU A 127 -6.14 8.69 -10.56
N ASP A 128 -6.73 8.16 -9.50
CA ASP A 128 -6.94 6.74 -9.28
C ASP A 128 -8.40 6.30 -9.43
N ASN A 129 -9.25 7.19 -9.97
CA ASN A 129 -10.65 6.93 -10.25
C ASN A 129 -11.09 7.66 -11.54
N VAL A 130 -12.21 7.26 -12.11
CA VAL A 130 -12.83 7.88 -13.31
C VAL A 130 -14.04 8.75 -12.96
N ASP A 131 -14.06 9.29 -11.75
CA ASP A 131 -15.09 10.23 -11.33
C ASP A 131 -14.98 11.53 -12.14
N PRO A 132 -16.05 11.93 -12.87
CA PRO A 132 -16.01 13.13 -13.72
C PRO A 132 -15.90 14.42 -12.92
N GLU A 133 -16.48 14.51 -11.72
CA GLU A 133 -16.38 15.69 -10.87
C GLU A 133 -14.95 15.89 -10.36
N ARG A 134 -14.30 14.80 -9.94
CA ARG A 134 -12.88 14.83 -9.51
C ARG A 134 -11.97 15.24 -10.66
N LYS A 135 -12.21 14.73 -11.88
CA LYS A 135 -11.42 15.10 -13.05
C LYS A 135 -11.58 16.60 -13.38
N ALA A 136 -12.81 17.11 -13.39
CA ALA A 136 -13.06 18.53 -13.60
C ALA A 136 -12.35 19.38 -12.52
N ALA A 137 -12.52 19.03 -11.26
CA ALA A 137 -11.86 19.74 -10.15
C ALA A 137 -10.32 19.72 -10.23
N LEU A 138 -9.70 18.63 -10.71
CA LEU A 138 -8.25 18.63 -10.94
C LEU A 138 -7.88 19.66 -12.02
N LEU A 139 -8.60 19.68 -13.14
CA LEU A 139 -8.32 20.60 -14.25
C LEU A 139 -8.50 22.07 -13.85
N ASP A 140 -9.39 22.36 -12.90
CA ASP A 140 -9.58 23.72 -12.36
C ASP A 140 -8.41 24.23 -11.51
N VAL A 141 -7.64 23.32 -10.88
CA VAL A 141 -6.58 23.70 -9.92
C VAL A 141 -5.17 23.55 -10.45
N ILE A 142 -4.97 22.89 -11.60
CA ILE A 142 -3.64 22.73 -12.21
C ILE A 142 -3.39 23.80 -13.28
N ASP A 143 -2.15 24.26 -13.35
CA ASP A 143 -1.65 25.00 -14.51
C ASP A 143 -1.02 24.00 -15.49
N THR A 144 -1.63 23.82 -16.66
CA THR A 144 -1.18 22.85 -17.67
C THR A 144 0.24 23.14 -18.14
N ASP A 145 0.64 24.43 -18.24
CA ASP A 145 1.99 24.85 -18.67
C ASP A 145 3.07 24.38 -17.68
N ARG A 146 2.67 24.22 -16.41
CA ARG A 146 3.54 23.84 -15.31
C ARG A 146 3.15 22.49 -14.70
N THR A 147 2.61 21.60 -15.53
CA THR A 147 2.21 20.25 -15.12
C THR A 147 2.90 19.18 -15.95
N VAL A 148 3.43 18.17 -15.29
CA VAL A 148 3.89 16.91 -15.90
C VAL A 148 3.03 15.77 -15.41
N PHE A 149 2.61 14.90 -16.34
CA PHE A 149 1.78 13.73 -16.08
C PHE A 149 2.61 12.45 -16.22
N ASN A 150 2.53 11.55 -15.25
CA ASN A 150 3.09 10.20 -15.35
C ASN A 150 1.96 9.18 -15.52
N VAL A 151 1.91 8.57 -16.67
CA VAL A 151 0.91 7.53 -17.00
C VAL A 151 1.47 6.18 -16.61
N ILE A 152 0.80 5.50 -15.68
CA ILE A 152 1.28 4.24 -15.13
C ILE A 152 0.28 3.12 -15.43
N THR A 153 0.65 2.23 -16.36
CA THR A 153 -0.08 0.99 -16.62
C THR A 153 0.81 -0.04 -17.28
N LYS A 154 0.99 -1.20 -16.63
CA LYS A 154 1.80 -2.30 -17.17
C LYS A 154 1.16 -2.90 -18.41
N SER A 155 -0.15 -3.19 -18.37
CA SER A 155 -0.86 -3.79 -19.50
C SER A 155 -1.08 -2.82 -20.68
N GLY A 156 -1.05 -1.52 -20.43
CA GLY A 156 -1.40 -0.49 -21.42
C GLY A 156 -2.84 -0.58 -21.92
N SER A 157 -3.72 -1.30 -21.21
CA SER A 157 -5.12 -1.55 -21.60
C SER A 157 -6.13 -1.31 -20.48
N THR A 158 -5.67 -0.84 -19.32
CA THR A 158 -6.54 -0.48 -18.18
C THR A 158 -7.44 0.68 -18.59
N SER A 159 -8.75 0.43 -18.67
CA SER A 159 -9.72 1.37 -19.23
C SER A 159 -9.67 2.74 -18.56
N GLU A 160 -9.58 2.77 -17.25
CA GLU A 160 -9.56 3.97 -16.42
C GLU A 160 -8.33 4.85 -16.74
N THR A 161 -7.16 4.25 -16.72
CA THR A 161 -5.90 4.96 -17.02
C THR A 161 -5.86 5.42 -18.48
N MET A 162 -6.33 4.59 -19.42
CA MET A 162 -6.33 4.96 -20.83
C MET A 162 -7.35 6.05 -21.14
N ALA A 163 -8.53 6.04 -20.54
CA ALA A 163 -9.52 7.12 -20.68
C ALA A 163 -8.94 8.46 -20.20
N GLN A 164 -8.30 8.45 -19.04
CA GLN A 164 -7.63 9.64 -18.50
C GLN A 164 -6.48 10.12 -19.39
N LEU A 165 -5.65 9.20 -19.91
CA LEU A 165 -4.61 9.53 -20.87
C LEU A 165 -5.18 10.20 -22.13
N LEU A 166 -6.25 9.68 -22.70
CA LEU A 166 -6.88 10.27 -23.90
C LEU A 166 -7.34 11.71 -23.66
N ILE A 167 -7.97 11.98 -22.51
CA ILE A 167 -8.43 13.33 -22.12
C ILE A 167 -7.22 14.28 -22.04
N ILE A 168 -6.21 13.90 -21.28
CA ILE A 168 -5.01 14.73 -21.08
C ILE A 168 -4.23 14.91 -22.39
N THR A 169 -4.08 13.85 -23.18
CA THR A 169 -3.38 13.93 -24.48
C THR A 169 -4.08 14.91 -25.42
N ARG A 170 -5.43 14.88 -25.49
CA ARG A 170 -6.19 15.81 -26.35
C ARG A 170 -5.94 17.27 -25.92
N MET A 171 -6.03 17.52 -24.61
CA MET A 171 -5.76 18.84 -24.02
C MET A 171 -4.34 19.35 -24.34
N LEU A 172 -3.33 18.49 -24.22
CA LEU A 172 -1.94 18.84 -24.50
C LEU A 172 -1.69 19.08 -25.98
N ILE A 173 -2.29 18.27 -26.88
CA ILE A 173 -2.17 18.45 -28.33
C ILE A 173 -2.83 19.78 -28.77
N ASP A 174 -4.00 20.11 -28.24
CA ASP A 174 -4.68 21.36 -28.56
C ASP A 174 -3.87 22.59 -28.18
N ARG A 175 -3.07 22.47 -27.11
CA ARG A 175 -2.29 23.59 -26.58
C ARG A 175 -0.85 23.65 -27.16
N TYR A 176 -0.19 22.50 -27.34
CA TYR A 176 1.24 22.45 -27.68
C TYR A 176 1.56 21.66 -28.96
N GLY A 177 0.55 21.10 -29.63
CA GLY A 177 0.76 20.15 -30.72
C GLY A 177 1.29 18.78 -30.25
N GLU A 178 1.43 17.84 -31.19
CA GLU A 178 1.91 16.49 -30.86
C GLU A 178 3.37 16.49 -30.31
N GLU A 179 4.22 17.39 -30.74
CA GLU A 179 5.60 17.49 -30.30
C GLU A 179 5.72 17.88 -28.81
N GLY A 180 4.76 18.65 -28.28
CA GLY A 180 4.74 19.06 -26.89
C GLY A 180 4.45 17.90 -25.89
N LEU A 181 3.94 16.77 -26.37
CA LEU A 181 3.62 15.64 -25.51
C LEU A 181 4.85 15.12 -24.74
N ARG A 182 6.01 15.06 -25.38
CA ARG A 182 7.27 14.59 -24.77
C ARG A 182 7.73 15.41 -23.57
N ASP A 183 7.28 16.66 -23.50
CA ASP A 183 7.65 17.60 -22.46
C ASP A 183 6.69 17.55 -21.24
N HIS A 184 5.50 16.97 -21.41
CA HIS A 184 4.47 16.93 -20.41
C HIS A 184 4.05 15.51 -19.99
N LEU A 185 4.48 14.47 -20.74
CA LEU A 185 4.12 13.08 -20.44
C LEU A 185 5.35 12.23 -20.12
N ILE A 186 5.24 11.46 -19.07
CA ILE A 186 6.12 10.34 -18.72
C ILE A 186 5.29 9.07 -18.83
N ALA A 187 5.87 7.99 -19.36
CA ALA A 187 5.23 6.68 -19.44
C ALA A 187 5.92 5.68 -18.53
N THR A 188 5.20 5.06 -17.62
CA THR A 188 5.70 3.97 -16.78
C THR A 188 4.91 2.70 -17.13
N THR A 189 5.53 1.76 -17.88
CA THR A 189 4.81 0.67 -18.54
C THR A 189 5.69 -0.57 -18.80
N ASP A 190 5.11 -1.57 -19.45
CA ASP A 190 5.83 -2.76 -19.94
C ASP A 190 6.85 -2.38 -21.03
N LYS A 191 7.91 -3.17 -21.13
CA LYS A 191 9.00 -2.95 -22.10
C LYS A 191 8.57 -3.09 -23.57
N GLN A 192 7.64 -4.01 -23.84
CA GLN A 192 7.31 -4.42 -25.21
C GLN A 192 5.80 -4.53 -25.48
N LYS A 193 5.01 -4.83 -24.45
CA LYS A 193 3.58 -5.17 -24.59
C LYS A 193 2.69 -3.99 -24.17
N GLY A 194 1.49 -3.99 -24.75
CA GLY A 194 0.45 -3.02 -24.41
C GLY A 194 0.48 -1.74 -25.25
N ASN A 195 -0.59 -0.95 -25.12
CA ASN A 195 -0.78 0.24 -25.94
C ASN A 195 0.14 1.40 -25.52
N LEU A 196 0.43 1.54 -24.23
CA LEU A 196 1.17 2.69 -23.70
C LEU A 196 2.61 2.70 -24.21
N ILE A 197 3.29 1.55 -24.33
CA ILE A 197 4.65 1.53 -24.90
C ILE A 197 4.66 1.92 -26.39
N GLY A 198 3.60 1.58 -27.14
CA GLY A 198 3.45 2.03 -28.53
C GLY A 198 3.30 3.56 -28.63
N ILE A 199 2.47 4.14 -27.75
CA ILE A 199 2.31 5.59 -27.65
C ILE A 199 3.62 6.27 -27.23
N ALA A 200 4.30 5.73 -26.21
CA ALA A 200 5.56 6.27 -25.73
C ALA A 200 6.64 6.32 -26.82
N LYS A 201 6.76 5.26 -27.63
CA LYS A 201 7.68 5.20 -28.77
C LYS A 201 7.29 6.18 -29.88
N LYS A 202 6.00 6.27 -30.23
CA LYS A 202 5.51 7.17 -31.28
C LYS A 202 5.84 8.63 -30.98
N TYR A 203 5.65 9.05 -29.73
CA TYR A 203 5.82 10.45 -29.31
C TYR A 203 7.15 10.72 -28.58
N ASN A 204 8.07 9.75 -28.56
CA ASN A 204 9.38 9.84 -27.89
C ASN A 204 9.26 10.31 -26.43
N LEU A 205 8.34 9.70 -25.68
CA LEU A 205 8.12 10.03 -24.28
C LEU A 205 9.25 9.50 -23.40
N ARG A 206 9.58 10.22 -22.33
CA ARG A 206 10.41 9.66 -21.26
C ARG A 206 9.72 8.43 -20.69
N THR A 207 10.40 7.29 -20.70
CA THR A 207 9.76 5.99 -20.44
C THR A 207 10.51 5.22 -19.37
N PHE A 208 9.77 4.73 -18.38
CA PHE A 208 10.25 3.82 -17.34
C PHE A 208 9.63 2.46 -17.51
N ILE A 209 10.43 1.41 -17.33
CA ILE A 209 9.99 0.04 -17.54
C ILE A 209 9.63 -0.61 -16.19
N ILE A 210 8.41 -1.13 -16.11
CA ILE A 210 7.99 -1.99 -15.01
C ILE A 210 8.60 -3.38 -15.26
N PRO A 211 9.43 -3.91 -14.34
CA PRO A 211 10.09 -5.19 -14.56
C PRO A 211 9.09 -6.33 -14.78
N ASP A 212 9.47 -7.27 -15.65
CA ASP A 212 8.69 -8.49 -15.85
C ASP A 212 8.56 -9.28 -14.53
N GLY A 213 7.41 -9.90 -14.31
CA GLY A 213 7.14 -10.66 -13.10
C GLY A 213 6.78 -9.81 -11.86
N VAL A 214 6.84 -8.47 -11.93
CA VAL A 214 6.34 -7.59 -10.87
C VAL A 214 4.86 -7.32 -11.08
N GLY A 215 4.03 -7.75 -10.13
CA GLY A 215 2.59 -7.49 -10.08
C GLY A 215 2.28 -6.06 -9.63
N GLY A 216 1.09 -5.52 -9.98
CA GLY A 216 0.73 -4.13 -9.66
C GLY A 216 0.84 -3.79 -8.16
N ARG A 217 0.31 -4.64 -7.28
CA ARG A 217 0.32 -4.41 -5.83
C ARG A 217 1.68 -4.65 -5.15
N PHE A 218 2.68 -5.17 -5.89
CA PHE A 218 4.07 -5.39 -5.47
C PHE A 218 5.05 -4.46 -6.19
N SER A 219 4.57 -3.35 -6.77
CA SER A 219 5.37 -2.54 -7.69
C SER A 219 5.90 -1.22 -7.09
N GLU A 220 5.67 -0.97 -5.81
CA GLU A 220 6.07 0.31 -5.21
C GLU A 220 7.59 0.54 -5.26
N LEU A 221 8.38 -0.52 -5.10
CA LEU A 221 9.85 -0.45 -5.12
C LEU A 221 10.46 -0.53 -6.54
N CYS A 222 9.64 -0.33 -7.61
CA CYS A 222 10.10 -0.17 -8.98
C CYS A 222 9.70 1.22 -9.52
N PRO A 223 9.91 1.56 -10.80
CA PRO A 223 9.59 2.90 -11.33
C PRO A 223 8.18 3.41 -11.04
N VAL A 224 7.21 2.50 -10.76
CA VAL A 224 5.84 2.87 -10.38
C VAL A 224 5.85 3.80 -9.16
N GLY A 225 6.57 3.44 -8.10
CA GLY A 225 6.69 4.24 -6.88
C GLY A 225 7.91 5.15 -6.89
N LEU A 226 9.07 4.64 -7.36
CA LEU A 226 10.35 5.36 -7.25
C LEU A 226 10.37 6.70 -7.98
N VAL A 227 9.72 6.81 -9.16
CA VAL A 227 9.64 8.09 -9.89
C VAL A 227 8.86 9.12 -9.10
N ALA A 228 7.71 8.74 -8.55
CA ALA A 228 6.88 9.63 -7.74
C ALA A 228 7.59 10.05 -6.44
N ALA A 229 8.21 9.10 -5.76
CA ALA A 229 8.97 9.34 -4.53
C ALA A 229 10.14 10.32 -4.78
N ALA A 230 10.92 10.09 -5.84
CA ALA A 230 12.03 10.96 -6.21
C ALA A 230 11.55 12.37 -6.61
N VAL A 231 10.47 12.50 -7.39
CA VAL A 231 9.85 13.80 -7.72
C VAL A 231 9.41 14.53 -6.45
N GLY A 232 8.85 13.80 -5.49
CA GLY A 232 8.47 14.31 -4.17
C GLY A 232 9.64 14.67 -3.25
N GLY A 233 10.88 14.36 -3.66
CA GLY A 233 12.10 14.69 -2.92
C GLY A 233 12.57 13.62 -1.94
N ALA A 234 12.01 12.43 -1.96
CA ALA A 234 12.43 11.32 -1.11
C ALA A 234 13.78 10.72 -1.58
N ASP A 235 14.59 10.25 -0.64
CA ASP A 235 15.77 9.44 -0.91
C ASP A 235 15.35 8.00 -1.27
N VAL A 236 15.20 7.76 -2.58
CA VAL A 236 14.79 6.46 -3.11
C VAL A 236 15.85 5.37 -2.87
N ARG A 237 17.11 5.74 -2.70
CA ARG A 237 18.18 4.81 -2.34
C ARG A 237 18.04 4.31 -0.90
N ALA A 238 17.68 5.21 0.02
CA ALA A 238 17.36 4.86 1.40
C ALA A 238 16.11 3.97 1.50
N LEU A 239 15.09 4.25 0.67
CA LEU A 239 13.88 3.43 0.59
C LEU A 239 14.20 1.98 0.17
N LEU A 240 14.97 1.81 -0.92
CA LEU A 240 15.42 0.49 -1.38
C LEU A 240 16.32 -0.21 -0.36
N ALA A 241 17.22 0.53 0.31
CA ALA A 241 18.09 -0.04 1.33
C ALA A 241 17.30 -0.57 2.53
N GLY A 242 16.24 0.14 2.96
CA GLY A 242 15.33 -0.32 4.01
C GLY A 242 14.60 -1.60 3.62
N ALA A 243 14.10 -1.67 2.39
CA ALA A 243 13.45 -2.85 1.87
C ALA A 243 14.41 -4.06 1.80
N GLY A 244 15.63 -3.87 1.32
CA GLY A 244 16.66 -4.91 1.29
C GLY A 244 17.04 -5.41 2.69
N TYR A 245 17.12 -4.51 3.68
CA TYR A 245 17.37 -4.89 5.07
C TYR A 245 16.24 -5.76 5.64
N MET A 246 14.98 -5.44 5.35
CA MET A 246 13.85 -6.26 5.80
C MET A 246 13.78 -7.60 5.06
N ASP A 247 14.12 -7.66 3.77
CA ASP A 247 14.23 -8.93 3.04
C ASP A 247 15.29 -9.85 3.67
N GLU A 248 16.44 -9.30 4.10
CA GLU A 248 17.46 -10.05 4.83
C GLU A 248 16.89 -10.65 6.14
N LEU A 249 16.15 -9.87 6.91
CA LEU A 249 15.50 -10.35 8.14
C LEU A 249 14.45 -11.44 7.84
N CYS A 250 13.67 -11.29 6.77
CA CYS A 250 12.68 -12.26 6.33
C CYS A 250 13.28 -13.49 5.64
N SER A 251 14.59 -13.51 5.38
CA SER A 251 15.33 -14.67 4.87
C SER A 251 15.82 -15.63 5.97
N ASN A 252 15.41 -15.41 7.22
CA ASN A 252 15.75 -16.29 8.33
C ASN A 252 14.75 -17.44 8.42
N ALA A 253 15.24 -18.70 8.48
CA ALA A 253 14.39 -19.88 8.60
C ALA A 253 13.74 -20.03 9.99
N ASP A 254 14.34 -19.44 11.03
CA ASP A 254 13.76 -19.43 12.37
C ASP A 254 12.56 -18.48 12.42
N VAL A 255 11.36 -19.03 12.58
CA VAL A 255 10.10 -18.27 12.65
C VAL A 255 10.18 -17.13 13.67
N LYS A 256 10.85 -17.33 14.81
CA LYS A 256 11.00 -16.33 15.87
C LYS A 256 11.89 -15.16 15.48
N LYS A 257 12.68 -15.32 14.42
CA LYS A 257 13.61 -14.30 13.91
C LYS A 257 13.17 -13.73 12.55
N ASN A 258 12.13 -14.31 11.95
CA ASN A 258 11.59 -13.89 10.67
C ASN A 258 10.29 -13.11 10.87
N PRO A 259 10.33 -11.77 10.77
CA PRO A 259 9.16 -10.93 11.07
C PRO A 259 7.99 -11.18 10.11
N GLY A 260 8.26 -11.36 8.83
CA GLY A 260 7.21 -11.60 7.82
C GLY A 260 6.52 -12.95 8.02
N LEU A 261 7.30 -14.01 8.28
CA LEU A 261 6.78 -15.35 8.52
C LEU A 261 5.99 -15.43 9.84
N MET A 262 6.48 -14.78 10.90
CA MET A 262 5.77 -14.72 12.19
C MET A 262 4.41 -14.03 12.03
N LEU A 263 4.36 -12.86 11.39
CA LEU A 263 3.09 -12.16 11.14
C LEU A 263 2.12 -13.02 10.33
N ALA A 264 2.59 -13.64 9.25
CA ALA A 264 1.75 -14.52 8.42
C ALA A 264 1.21 -15.70 9.21
N LEU A 265 2.08 -16.38 9.98
CA LEU A 265 1.71 -17.56 10.77
C LEU A 265 0.60 -17.23 11.77
N LEU A 266 0.78 -16.15 12.55
CA LEU A 266 -0.21 -15.76 13.56
C LEU A 266 -1.55 -15.36 12.94
N GLU A 267 -1.56 -14.65 11.81
CA GLU A 267 -2.80 -14.32 11.09
C GLU A 267 -3.53 -15.57 10.57
N ILE A 268 -2.80 -16.53 10.04
CA ILE A 268 -3.41 -17.76 9.53
C ILE A 268 -3.95 -18.62 10.68
N ILE A 269 -3.23 -18.73 11.80
CA ILE A 269 -3.75 -19.43 13.00
C ILE A 269 -5.01 -18.73 13.51
N ALA A 270 -4.99 -17.40 13.64
CA ALA A 270 -6.14 -16.63 14.09
C ALA A 270 -7.37 -16.85 13.19
N ALA A 271 -7.19 -16.87 11.88
CA ALA A 271 -8.28 -17.10 10.92
C ALA A 271 -8.79 -18.55 10.97
N GLU A 272 -7.89 -19.55 10.91
CA GLU A 272 -8.26 -20.96 10.78
C GLU A 272 -8.78 -21.57 12.07
N LYS A 273 -8.20 -21.20 13.24
CA LYS A 273 -8.54 -21.82 14.52
C LYS A 273 -9.46 -20.96 15.41
N HIS A 274 -9.40 -19.65 15.26
CA HIS A 274 -10.19 -18.72 16.09
C HIS A 274 -11.26 -17.94 15.31
N GLY A 275 -11.38 -18.15 13.98
CA GLY A 275 -12.40 -17.49 13.17
C GLY A 275 -12.18 -15.99 12.96
N ALA A 276 -10.96 -15.48 13.21
CA ALA A 276 -10.62 -14.08 13.01
C ALA A 276 -10.43 -13.78 11.50
N ASN A 277 -11.55 -13.57 10.83
CA ASN A 277 -11.60 -13.35 9.38
C ASN A 277 -11.47 -11.88 8.96
N ILE A 278 -11.21 -11.00 9.90
CA ILE A 278 -11.02 -9.56 9.68
C ILE A 278 -9.65 -9.17 10.23
N GLY A 279 -8.83 -8.55 9.37
CA GLY A 279 -7.54 -7.97 9.76
C GLY A 279 -7.60 -6.44 9.77
N VAL A 280 -7.54 -5.82 10.95
CA VAL A 280 -7.51 -4.35 11.08
C VAL A 280 -6.08 -3.87 11.05
N LEU A 281 -5.76 -2.86 10.23
CA LEU A 281 -4.48 -2.14 10.29
C LEU A 281 -4.74 -0.71 10.78
N MET A 282 -4.18 -0.37 11.95
CA MET A 282 -4.41 0.88 12.67
C MET A 282 -3.10 1.60 13.01
N PRO A 283 -2.52 2.38 12.07
CA PRO A 283 -1.36 3.21 12.36
C PRO A 283 -1.71 4.40 13.28
N TYR A 284 -0.82 4.70 14.22
CA TYR A 284 -0.89 5.87 15.09
C TYR A 284 -0.01 7.01 14.54
N ALA A 285 -0.23 7.33 13.27
CA ALA A 285 0.36 8.48 12.59
C ALA A 285 -0.44 8.80 11.33
N ASP A 286 -0.89 10.04 11.16
CA ASP A 286 -1.58 10.50 9.94
C ASP A 286 -0.77 10.27 8.68
N SER A 287 0.56 10.38 8.77
CA SER A 287 1.47 10.11 7.65
C SER A 287 1.42 8.67 7.16
N LEU A 288 1.00 7.72 7.99
CA LEU A 288 0.88 6.31 7.63
C LEU A 288 -0.54 5.87 7.27
N LYS A 289 -1.52 6.79 7.29
CA LYS A 289 -2.93 6.46 6.98
C LYS A 289 -3.06 5.68 5.67
N PHE A 290 -2.43 6.13 4.61
CA PHE A 290 -2.54 5.51 3.29
C PHE A 290 -1.71 4.23 3.14
N MET A 291 -0.84 3.90 4.08
CA MET A 291 -0.23 2.57 4.15
C MET A 291 -1.29 1.49 4.41
N ALA A 292 -2.34 1.82 5.18
CA ALA A 292 -3.46 0.90 5.38
C ALA A 292 -4.27 0.69 4.08
N ASP A 293 -4.41 1.70 3.22
CA ASP A 293 -5.05 1.57 1.90
C ASP A 293 -4.24 0.66 0.96
N TRP A 294 -2.93 0.87 0.88
CA TRP A 294 -2.03 0.04 0.09
C TRP A 294 -1.99 -1.40 0.60
N TYR A 295 -1.87 -1.61 1.92
CA TYR A 295 -1.89 -2.94 2.53
C TYR A 295 -3.21 -3.66 2.28
N ALA A 296 -4.33 -2.95 2.33
CA ALA A 296 -5.64 -3.54 2.07
C ALA A 296 -5.73 -4.16 0.67
N GLN A 297 -5.20 -3.50 -0.37
CA GLN A 297 -5.09 -4.11 -1.70
C GLN A 297 -4.13 -5.29 -1.69
N LEU A 298 -2.92 -5.11 -1.12
CA LEU A 298 -1.90 -6.14 -1.09
C LEU A 298 -2.44 -7.44 -0.47
N TRP A 299 -3.09 -7.35 0.68
CA TRP A 299 -3.63 -8.49 1.42
C TRP A 299 -4.86 -9.11 0.75
N ALA A 300 -5.88 -8.29 0.45
CA ALA A 300 -7.16 -8.77 -0.08
C ALA A 300 -7.01 -9.41 -1.47
N GLU A 301 -6.33 -8.74 -2.39
CA GLU A 301 -6.19 -9.21 -3.77
C GLU A 301 -5.25 -10.42 -3.88
N SER A 302 -4.26 -10.53 -2.99
CA SER A 302 -3.34 -11.67 -2.96
C SER A 302 -3.95 -12.91 -2.32
N LEU A 303 -4.70 -12.77 -1.24
CA LEU A 303 -5.18 -13.90 -0.43
C LEU A 303 -6.67 -14.21 -0.64
N GLY A 304 -7.44 -13.30 -1.23
CA GLY A 304 -8.84 -13.53 -1.59
C GLY A 304 -8.94 -14.50 -2.76
N LYS A 305 -8.94 -15.81 -2.48
CA LYS A 305 -8.88 -16.87 -3.51
C LYS A 305 -10.01 -17.88 -3.39
N LYS A 306 -10.35 -18.43 -4.55
CA LYS A 306 -11.24 -19.57 -4.70
C LYS A 306 -10.43 -20.74 -5.27
N LEU A 307 -10.32 -21.82 -4.52
CA LEU A 307 -9.70 -23.06 -4.96
C LEU A 307 -10.76 -24.17 -5.09
N VAL A 308 -10.56 -25.05 -6.06
CA VAL A 308 -11.30 -26.33 -6.15
C VAL A 308 -10.33 -27.44 -5.83
N LYS A 309 -10.51 -28.10 -4.68
CA LYS A 309 -9.69 -29.23 -4.25
C LYS A 309 -10.60 -30.38 -3.87
N ASP A 310 -10.33 -31.57 -4.42
CA ASP A 310 -11.10 -32.82 -4.18
C ASP A 310 -12.62 -32.60 -4.38
N GLY A 311 -13.01 -31.86 -5.42
CA GLY A 311 -14.39 -31.55 -5.76
C GLY A 311 -15.06 -30.51 -4.84
N LYS A 312 -14.35 -29.99 -3.82
CA LYS A 312 -14.84 -28.97 -2.90
C LYS A 312 -14.33 -27.59 -3.29
N VAL A 313 -15.22 -26.60 -3.19
CA VAL A 313 -14.86 -25.18 -3.38
C VAL A 313 -14.43 -24.63 -2.03
N LEU A 314 -13.16 -24.26 -1.92
CA LEU A 314 -12.59 -23.56 -0.78
C LEU A 314 -12.47 -22.06 -1.11
N ARG A 315 -12.74 -21.21 -0.16
CA ARG A 315 -12.59 -19.76 -0.27
C ARG A 315 -11.70 -19.26 0.86
N PHE A 316 -10.71 -18.45 0.51
CA PHE A 316 -9.72 -17.91 1.43
C PHE A 316 -9.79 -16.38 1.43
N GLY A 317 -9.18 -15.79 2.44
CA GLY A 317 -8.94 -14.37 2.57
C GLY A 317 -9.61 -13.76 3.78
N GLN A 318 -8.81 -13.09 4.61
CA GLN A 318 -9.32 -12.19 5.64
C GLN A 318 -9.68 -10.84 4.99
N THR A 319 -10.73 -10.21 5.51
CA THR A 319 -11.13 -8.86 5.08
C THR A 319 -10.24 -7.82 5.77
N PRO A 320 -9.41 -7.08 5.02
CA PRO A 320 -8.63 -6.00 5.62
C PRO A 320 -9.52 -4.78 5.91
N VAL A 321 -9.40 -4.25 7.12
CA VAL A 321 -10.06 -3.01 7.56
C VAL A 321 -9.01 -1.95 7.81
N LYS A 322 -9.24 -0.77 7.24
CA LYS A 322 -8.38 0.41 7.40
C LYS A 322 -8.88 1.22 8.58
N SER A 323 -7.98 1.54 9.49
CA SER A 323 -8.28 2.33 10.67
C SER A 323 -7.14 3.31 10.94
N LEU A 324 -7.36 4.32 11.76
CA LEU A 324 -6.38 5.35 12.10
C LEU A 324 -6.46 5.71 13.58
N GLY A 325 -5.38 5.53 14.30
CA GLY A 325 -5.24 6.09 15.66
C GLY A 325 -4.85 7.59 15.57
N VAL A 326 -5.44 8.46 16.32
CA VAL A 326 -6.46 8.33 17.38
C VAL A 326 -7.89 8.38 16.81
N THR A 327 -8.04 8.86 15.58
CA THR A 327 -9.32 9.20 14.94
C THR A 327 -10.37 8.08 15.12
N ASP A 328 -10.01 6.84 14.86
CA ASP A 328 -10.94 5.73 14.88
C ASP A 328 -11.17 5.11 16.28
N GLN A 329 -10.50 5.63 17.31
CA GLN A 329 -10.93 5.40 18.68
C GLN A 329 -12.34 5.96 18.94
N HIS A 330 -12.67 7.05 18.23
CA HIS A 330 -13.96 7.72 18.33
C HIS A 330 -15.00 7.22 17.31
N SER A 331 -14.69 6.14 16.56
CA SER A 331 -15.61 5.59 15.55
C SER A 331 -15.69 4.06 15.59
N GLN A 332 -14.58 3.34 15.73
CA GLN A 332 -14.51 1.89 15.51
C GLN A 332 -14.10 1.09 16.76
N VAL A 333 -13.38 1.67 17.72
CA VAL A 333 -12.83 0.93 18.87
C VAL A 333 -13.92 0.29 19.74
N GLN A 334 -15.12 0.88 19.83
CA GLN A 334 -16.26 0.23 20.50
C GLN A 334 -16.50 -1.18 19.91
N LEU A 335 -16.44 -1.34 18.59
CA LEU A 335 -16.56 -2.65 17.92
C LEU A 335 -15.34 -3.54 18.16
N TYR A 336 -14.18 -2.95 18.38
CA TYR A 336 -12.93 -3.71 18.59
C TYR A 336 -12.78 -4.23 20.02
N THR A 337 -13.50 -3.65 20.98
CA THR A 337 -13.48 -4.08 22.39
C THR A 337 -14.71 -4.91 22.80
N ASP A 338 -15.91 -4.52 22.37
CA ASP A 338 -17.16 -5.14 22.80
C ASP A 338 -17.80 -6.00 21.69
N GLY A 339 -17.22 -5.99 20.48
CA GLY A 339 -17.76 -6.75 19.35
C GLY A 339 -17.33 -8.22 19.35
N PRO A 340 -17.66 -8.97 18.28
CA PRO A 340 -17.29 -10.38 18.16
C PRO A 340 -15.79 -10.59 18.00
N PHE A 341 -15.29 -11.74 18.45
CA PHE A 341 -13.88 -12.16 18.34
C PHE A 341 -13.54 -12.67 16.93
N ASP A 342 -13.92 -11.93 15.92
CA ASP A 342 -13.78 -12.27 14.50
C ASP A 342 -12.62 -11.49 13.81
N LYS A 343 -11.81 -10.78 14.59
CA LYS A 343 -10.77 -9.88 14.08
C LYS A 343 -9.46 -9.94 14.84
N THR A 344 -8.39 -9.59 14.15
CA THR A 344 -7.10 -9.21 14.73
C THR A 344 -6.85 -7.74 14.49
N ILE A 345 -6.16 -7.05 15.39
CA ILE A 345 -5.77 -5.66 15.23
C ILE A 345 -4.24 -5.56 15.13
N THR A 346 -3.76 -4.98 14.04
CA THR A 346 -2.34 -4.64 13.86
C THR A 346 -2.19 -3.15 14.05
N PHE A 347 -1.62 -2.76 15.16
CA PHE A 347 -1.20 -1.38 15.41
C PHE A 347 0.11 -1.08 14.71
N ILE A 348 0.33 0.18 14.32
CA ILE A 348 1.65 0.69 13.95
C ILE A 348 1.95 1.89 14.84
N SER A 349 2.88 1.73 15.77
CA SER A 349 3.33 2.82 16.64
C SER A 349 4.61 3.48 16.09
N VAL A 350 4.77 4.78 16.37
CA VAL A 350 5.93 5.56 15.96
C VAL A 350 6.67 6.07 17.19
N GLY A 351 7.94 5.72 17.31
CA GLY A 351 8.75 6.09 18.47
C GLY A 351 9.11 7.58 18.51
N LYS A 352 9.32 8.20 17.33
CA LYS A 352 9.62 9.62 17.22
C LYS A 352 8.93 10.23 16.01
N TYR A 353 8.10 11.23 16.24
CA TYR A 353 7.47 12.04 15.20
C TYR A 353 8.44 13.07 14.61
N ARG A 354 8.28 13.42 13.35
CA ARG A 354 9.11 14.43 12.65
C ARG A 354 8.98 15.83 13.24
N SER A 355 7.82 16.12 13.81
CA SER A 355 7.51 17.38 14.50
C SER A 355 6.67 17.07 15.72
N ASP A 356 6.80 17.87 16.75
CA ASP A 356 5.96 17.79 17.93
C ASP A 356 5.47 19.19 18.32
N VAL A 357 4.33 19.25 18.98
CA VAL A 357 3.67 20.49 19.39
C VAL A 357 3.35 20.41 20.87
N ALA A 358 3.89 21.34 21.64
CA ALA A 358 3.59 21.44 23.06
C ALA A 358 2.15 21.95 23.30
N VAL A 359 1.47 21.38 24.27
CA VAL A 359 0.20 21.87 24.79
C VAL A 359 0.50 22.99 25.79
N PRO A 360 0.14 24.25 25.49
CA PRO A 360 0.48 25.38 26.35
C PRO A 360 -0.33 25.38 27.64
N HIS A 361 0.18 26.07 28.64
CA HIS A 361 -0.53 26.36 29.89
C HIS A 361 -1.62 27.43 29.66
N VAL A 362 -2.85 26.98 29.45
CA VAL A 362 -4.05 27.82 29.27
C VAL A 362 -5.21 27.12 29.99
N PHE A 363 -5.99 27.90 30.75
CA PHE A 363 -7.10 27.39 31.55
C PHE A 363 -6.68 26.35 32.62
N ASP A 364 -5.52 26.55 33.24
CA ASP A 364 -4.98 25.66 34.29
C ASP A 364 -5.89 25.67 35.58
N ASP A 365 -6.79 26.62 35.69
CA ASP A 365 -7.84 26.70 36.72
C ASP A 365 -9.03 25.78 36.46
N ILE A 366 -9.09 25.11 35.27
CA ILE A 366 -10.14 24.13 34.93
C ILE A 366 -9.60 22.70 35.14
N PRO A 367 -9.92 22.02 36.27
CA PRO A 367 -9.29 20.73 36.60
C PRO A 367 -9.48 19.63 35.51
N GLY A 368 -10.60 19.68 34.77
CA GLY A 368 -10.93 18.68 33.75
C GLY A 368 -10.00 18.67 32.53
N ILE A 369 -9.22 19.75 32.30
CA ILE A 369 -8.30 19.89 31.16
C ILE A 369 -6.89 20.29 31.58
N ALA A 370 -6.70 20.77 32.81
CA ALA A 370 -5.40 21.24 33.29
C ALA A 370 -4.28 20.19 33.20
N PHE A 371 -4.64 18.90 33.32
CA PHE A 371 -3.69 17.80 33.21
C PHE A 371 -3.03 17.66 31.83
N LEU A 372 -3.59 18.28 30.78
CA LEU A 372 -3.02 18.28 29.42
C LEU A 372 -1.89 19.31 29.29
N SER A 373 -1.90 20.36 30.12
CA SER A 373 -0.93 21.44 30.05
C SER A 373 0.49 20.92 30.35
N GLY A 374 1.45 21.37 29.54
CA GLY A 374 2.86 20.99 29.65
C GLY A 374 3.26 19.66 28.98
N HIS A 375 2.29 18.89 28.49
CA HIS A 375 2.56 17.74 27.64
C HIS A 375 2.74 18.15 26.17
N SER A 376 3.08 17.21 25.31
CA SER A 376 3.08 17.40 23.86
C SER A 376 2.01 16.55 23.18
N LEU A 377 1.68 16.86 21.91
CA LEU A 377 0.79 16.01 21.11
C LEU A 377 1.44 14.66 20.84
N GLY A 378 2.76 14.55 20.75
CA GLY A 378 3.48 13.28 20.63
C GLY A 378 3.35 12.40 21.88
N GLU A 379 3.40 13.01 23.07
CA GLU A 379 3.12 12.30 24.34
C GLU A 379 1.66 11.85 24.41
N LEU A 380 0.72 12.71 24.03
CA LEU A 380 -0.71 12.38 24.05
C LEU A 380 -1.04 11.22 23.12
N ILE A 381 -0.64 11.26 21.85
CA ILE A 381 -0.93 10.18 20.89
C ILE A 381 -0.26 8.87 21.31
N SER A 382 0.92 8.92 21.94
CA SER A 382 1.60 7.74 22.47
C SER A 382 0.87 7.14 23.68
N ALA A 383 0.31 7.99 24.55
CA ALA A 383 -0.51 7.56 25.67
C ALA A 383 -1.84 6.91 25.20
N GLU A 384 -2.49 7.53 24.21
CA GLU A 384 -3.72 7.03 23.59
C GLU A 384 -3.52 5.69 22.88
N PHE A 385 -2.39 5.53 22.18
CA PHE A 385 -2.03 4.24 21.59
C PHE A 385 -1.92 3.16 22.68
N ARG A 386 -1.11 3.39 23.70
CA ARG A 386 -0.90 2.42 24.79
C ARG A 386 -2.18 2.08 25.55
N ALA A 387 -3.02 3.09 25.76
CA ALA A 387 -4.31 2.90 26.43
C ALA A 387 -5.26 2.05 25.57
N THR A 388 -5.31 2.28 24.26
CA THR A 388 -6.16 1.54 23.33
C THR A 388 -5.67 0.10 23.14
N GLU A 389 -4.37 -0.10 22.96
CA GLU A 389 -3.74 -1.43 22.92
C GLU A 389 -4.09 -2.22 24.20
N HIS A 390 -3.96 -1.59 25.37
CA HIS A 390 -4.33 -2.20 26.64
C HIS A 390 -5.84 -2.55 26.70
N ALA A 391 -6.72 -1.61 26.32
CA ALA A 391 -8.16 -1.82 26.34
C ALA A 391 -8.59 -2.99 25.43
N VAL A 392 -8.03 -3.07 24.23
CA VAL A 392 -8.26 -4.16 23.28
C VAL A 392 -7.74 -5.50 23.85
N THR A 393 -6.58 -5.50 24.51
CA THR A 393 -5.99 -6.69 25.11
C THR A 393 -6.83 -7.21 26.28
N VAL A 394 -7.22 -6.35 27.23
CA VAL A 394 -8.01 -6.77 28.40
C VAL A 394 -9.44 -7.17 28.03
N SER A 395 -9.97 -6.69 26.90
CA SER A 395 -11.24 -7.17 26.34
C SER A 395 -11.13 -8.54 25.66
N GLY A 396 -9.92 -9.11 25.58
CA GLY A 396 -9.69 -10.45 25.05
C GLY A 396 -9.48 -10.51 23.53
N HIS A 397 -9.28 -9.39 22.86
CA HIS A 397 -9.07 -9.34 21.40
C HIS A 397 -7.60 -9.42 21.04
N MET A 398 -7.27 -10.34 20.11
CA MET A 398 -5.92 -10.51 19.59
C MET A 398 -5.44 -9.24 18.89
N ASN A 399 -4.27 -8.76 19.30
CA ASN A 399 -3.65 -7.61 18.68
C ASN A 399 -2.12 -7.72 18.69
N LYS A 400 -1.46 -6.94 17.85
CA LYS A 400 -0.02 -6.87 17.73
C LYS A 400 0.41 -5.47 17.32
N ASN A 401 1.67 -5.13 17.59
CA ASN A 401 2.22 -3.82 17.28
C ASN A 401 3.44 -3.92 16.38
N ILE A 402 3.43 -3.19 15.26
CA ILE A 402 4.61 -2.90 14.44
C ILE A 402 5.20 -1.61 14.95
N ILE A 403 6.40 -1.68 15.49
CA ILE A 403 7.09 -0.57 16.15
C ILE A 403 8.06 0.06 15.14
N MET A 404 7.72 1.26 14.67
CA MET A 404 8.60 2.06 13.81
C MET A 404 9.38 3.06 14.67
N PRO A 405 10.72 3.08 14.65
CA PRO A 405 11.51 4.05 15.41
C PRO A 405 11.15 5.49 15.03
N GLU A 406 11.03 5.77 13.75
CA GLU A 406 10.54 7.02 13.14
C GLU A 406 10.04 6.74 11.72
N VAL A 407 9.30 7.67 11.11
CA VAL A 407 8.88 7.56 9.71
C VAL A 407 9.90 8.28 8.82
N ASN A 408 10.72 7.50 8.13
CA ASN A 408 11.66 7.95 7.10
C ASN A 408 11.73 6.93 5.96
N GLU A 409 12.51 7.20 4.93
CA GLU A 409 12.61 6.35 3.74
C GLU A 409 13.06 4.93 4.09
N PHE A 410 14.06 4.80 4.98
CA PHE A 410 14.62 3.50 5.37
C PHE A 410 13.61 2.64 6.17
N THR A 411 12.89 3.24 7.11
CA THR A 411 11.86 2.51 7.89
C THR A 411 10.62 2.22 7.06
N LEU A 412 10.27 3.11 6.13
CA LEU A 412 9.14 2.91 5.21
C LEU A 412 9.44 1.78 4.21
N GLY A 413 10.66 1.73 3.66
CA GLY A 413 11.11 0.61 2.82
C GLY A 413 11.03 -0.73 3.55
N GLN A 414 11.42 -0.77 4.84
CA GLN A 414 11.25 -1.95 5.67
C GLN A 414 9.77 -2.35 5.81
N LEU A 415 8.88 -1.39 6.05
CA LEU A 415 7.44 -1.65 6.23
C LEU A 415 6.80 -2.21 4.96
N ILE A 416 7.15 -1.66 3.79
CA ILE A 416 6.68 -2.16 2.49
C ILE A 416 7.12 -3.61 2.29
N MET A 417 8.40 -3.90 2.41
CA MET A 417 8.93 -5.25 2.23
C MET A 417 8.39 -6.24 3.28
N LEU A 418 8.19 -5.80 4.53
CA LEU A 418 7.59 -6.61 5.58
C LEU A 418 6.21 -7.12 5.18
N PHE A 419 5.34 -6.24 4.69
CA PHE A 419 3.99 -6.61 4.28
C PHE A 419 3.96 -7.44 3.00
N GLU A 420 4.86 -7.18 2.04
CA GLU A 420 5.01 -8.01 0.84
C GLU A 420 5.45 -9.42 1.22
N MET A 421 6.43 -9.57 2.11
CA MET A 421 6.91 -10.86 2.60
C MET A 421 5.86 -11.59 3.46
N GLN A 422 5.17 -10.88 4.35
CA GLN A 422 4.02 -11.43 5.10
C GLN A 422 2.98 -12.02 4.17
N THR A 423 2.63 -11.30 3.12
CA THR A 423 1.64 -11.73 2.12
C THR A 423 2.12 -12.95 1.34
N ALA A 424 3.38 -13.00 0.94
CA ALA A 424 3.96 -14.14 0.25
C ALA A 424 3.97 -15.40 1.15
N PHE A 425 4.39 -15.27 2.41
CA PHE A 425 4.35 -16.38 3.36
C PHE A 425 2.91 -16.85 3.65
N ALA A 426 1.97 -15.92 3.78
CA ALA A 426 0.55 -16.27 3.96
C ALA A 426 0.00 -17.07 2.76
N GLY A 427 0.37 -16.69 1.53
CA GLY A 427 0.02 -17.44 0.33
C GLY A 427 0.53 -18.88 0.34
N GLU A 428 1.80 -19.09 0.72
CA GLU A 428 2.38 -20.43 0.86
C GLU A 428 1.72 -21.21 2.00
N LEU A 429 1.46 -20.59 3.14
CA LEU A 429 0.73 -21.21 4.26
C LEU A 429 -0.67 -21.69 3.82
N LEU A 430 -1.37 -20.93 3.00
CA LEU A 430 -2.69 -21.28 2.46
C LEU A 430 -2.63 -22.24 1.28
N GLY A 431 -1.46 -22.44 0.67
CA GLY A 431 -1.27 -23.24 -0.54
C GLY A 431 -1.96 -22.64 -1.77
N ILE A 432 -1.94 -21.31 -1.89
CA ILE A 432 -2.55 -20.54 -2.98
C ILE A 432 -1.49 -19.71 -3.73
N ASP A 433 -1.80 -19.33 -4.98
CA ASP A 433 -1.01 -18.33 -5.70
C ASP A 433 -1.42 -16.92 -5.22
N ALA A 434 -0.52 -16.27 -4.47
CA ALA A 434 -0.72 -14.91 -3.97
C ALA A 434 -0.48 -13.82 -5.04
N PHE A 435 -0.03 -14.17 -6.24
CA PHE A 435 0.45 -13.21 -7.24
C PHE A 435 -0.49 -13.05 -8.44
N ASP A 436 -1.51 -13.91 -8.58
CA ASP A 436 -2.58 -13.76 -9.56
C ASP A 436 -3.84 -13.07 -8.96
N GLN A 437 -4.83 -12.75 -9.80
CA GLN A 437 -6.10 -12.14 -9.39
C GLN A 437 -7.25 -12.48 -10.36
N PRO A 438 -7.64 -13.77 -10.51
CA PRO A 438 -8.65 -14.17 -11.49
C PRO A 438 -10.05 -13.60 -11.20
N GLY A 439 -10.32 -13.25 -9.96
CA GLY A 439 -11.63 -12.76 -9.52
C GLY A 439 -12.09 -11.42 -10.09
N VAL A 440 -11.16 -10.61 -10.65
CA VAL A 440 -11.49 -9.29 -11.21
C VAL A 440 -11.78 -9.31 -12.72
N GLU A 441 -11.51 -10.41 -13.42
CA GLU A 441 -11.60 -10.48 -14.88
C GLU A 441 -13.04 -10.38 -15.39
N GLU A 442 -13.99 -10.92 -14.63
CA GLU A 442 -15.42 -10.86 -14.99
C GLU A 442 -15.93 -9.43 -15.08
N GLY A 443 -15.63 -8.58 -14.09
CA GLY A 443 -16.03 -7.17 -14.10
C GLY A 443 -15.39 -6.40 -15.26
N LYS A 444 -14.12 -6.67 -15.58
CA LYS A 444 -13.44 -6.04 -16.72
C LYS A 444 -14.09 -6.41 -18.04
N ASN A 445 -14.39 -7.70 -18.25
CA ASN A 445 -15.04 -8.18 -19.47
C ASN A 445 -16.43 -7.58 -19.63
N ALA A 446 -17.20 -7.48 -18.56
CA ALA A 446 -18.49 -6.83 -18.54
C ALA A 446 -18.39 -5.32 -18.90
N THR A 447 -17.40 -4.61 -18.35
CA THR A 447 -17.13 -3.21 -18.68
C THR A 447 -16.81 -3.05 -20.19
N TYR A 448 -15.96 -3.90 -20.75
CA TYR A 448 -15.63 -3.88 -22.16
C TYR A 448 -16.85 -4.10 -23.04
N ALA A 449 -17.73 -5.05 -22.67
CA ALA A 449 -18.97 -5.32 -23.38
C ALA A 449 -19.92 -4.10 -23.35
N LEU A 450 -20.13 -3.50 -22.17
CA LEU A 450 -21.01 -2.34 -21.99
C LEU A 450 -20.52 -1.09 -22.75
N LEU A 451 -19.20 -0.95 -22.92
CA LEU A 451 -18.59 0.13 -23.70
C LEU A 451 -18.46 -0.19 -25.20
N GLY A 452 -18.97 -1.34 -25.66
CA GLY A 452 -18.99 -1.72 -27.08
C GLY A 452 -17.63 -2.10 -27.65
N LYS A 453 -16.71 -2.61 -26.83
CA LYS A 453 -15.40 -3.11 -27.31
C LYS A 453 -15.61 -4.31 -28.24
N PRO A 454 -15.05 -4.29 -29.49
CA PRO A 454 -15.17 -5.41 -30.40
C PRO A 454 -14.71 -6.75 -29.82
N GLY A 455 -15.46 -7.83 -30.08
CA GLY A 455 -15.20 -9.17 -29.57
C GLY A 455 -15.83 -9.48 -28.21
N TYR A 456 -16.68 -8.58 -27.68
CA TYR A 456 -17.40 -8.76 -26.41
C TYR A 456 -18.94 -8.78 -26.60
N GLU A 457 -19.44 -8.97 -27.82
CA GLU A 457 -20.87 -8.94 -28.17
C GLU A 457 -21.66 -10.03 -27.41
N ALA A 458 -21.14 -11.25 -27.35
CA ALA A 458 -21.75 -12.33 -26.60
C ALA A 458 -21.89 -12.04 -25.10
N LYS A 459 -20.89 -11.35 -24.54
CA LYS A 459 -20.92 -10.91 -23.12
C LYS A 459 -21.96 -9.82 -22.90
N LEU A 460 -22.16 -8.92 -23.84
CA LEU A 460 -23.20 -7.91 -23.78
C LEU A 460 -24.60 -8.55 -23.77
N ASP A 461 -24.83 -9.55 -24.60
CA ASP A 461 -26.11 -10.29 -24.66
C ASP A 461 -26.36 -11.07 -23.36
N GLU A 462 -25.31 -11.69 -22.79
CA GLU A 462 -25.40 -12.34 -21.46
C GLU A 462 -25.84 -11.32 -20.38
N LEU A 463 -25.23 -10.12 -20.34
CA LEU A 463 -25.55 -9.09 -19.38
C LEU A 463 -26.99 -8.60 -19.52
N LYS A 464 -27.49 -8.39 -20.76
CA LYS A 464 -28.89 -8.00 -21.04
C LYS A 464 -29.87 -9.06 -20.55
N ASN A 465 -29.62 -10.33 -20.89
CA ASN A 465 -30.45 -11.45 -20.47
C ASN A 465 -30.49 -11.57 -18.93
N ALA A 466 -29.35 -11.38 -18.26
CA ALA A 466 -29.26 -11.41 -16.81
C ALA A 466 -30.04 -10.25 -16.15
N GLU A 467 -30.02 -9.07 -16.76
CA GLU A 467 -30.78 -7.91 -16.28
C GLU A 467 -32.30 -8.09 -16.47
N GLU A 468 -32.75 -8.62 -17.60
CA GLU A 468 -34.16 -8.94 -17.86
C GLU A 468 -34.69 -10.02 -16.90
N ALA A 469 -33.88 -11.03 -16.59
CA ALA A 469 -34.22 -12.11 -15.64
C ALA A 469 -34.24 -11.64 -14.18
N LYS A 470 -33.64 -10.50 -13.87
CA LYS A 470 -33.47 -9.99 -12.51
C LYS A 470 -34.79 -9.45 -11.94
N LYS A 471 -35.27 -10.06 -10.86
CA LYS A 471 -36.36 -9.47 -10.07
C LYS A 471 -35.87 -8.16 -9.45
N LYS A 472 -36.53 -7.05 -9.79
CA LYS A 472 -36.24 -5.75 -9.20
C LYS A 472 -36.97 -5.64 -7.86
N LEU A 473 -36.21 -5.43 -6.79
CA LEU A 473 -36.72 -4.99 -5.48
C LEU A 473 -36.22 -3.55 -5.30
N ILE A 474 -37.08 -2.61 -5.62
CA ILE A 474 -36.82 -1.17 -5.47
C ILE A 474 -37.78 -0.70 -4.38
N VAL A 475 -37.24 -0.11 -3.30
CA VAL A 475 -38.00 0.39 -2.15
C VAL A 475 -37.96 1.91 -2.17
#